data_55c950b37463b9ad7438236caeb0122b
#
_entry.id   55c950b37463b9ad7438236caeb0122b
#
_cell.length_a   1.000
_cell.length_b   1.000
_cell.length_c   1.000
_cell.angle_alpha   90.00
_cell.angle_beta   90.00
_cell.angle_gamma   90.00
#
_symmetry.space_group_name_H-M   'P 1'
#
loop_
_entity.id
_entity.type
_entity.pdbx_description
1 polymer ?
#
loop_
_entity_poly.entity_id
_entity_poly.type
_entity_poly.pdbx_seq_one_letter_code
_entity_poly.pdbx_strand_id
1 'polypeptide(L)'
;LLEVERNLWEVKLPLEPGFYYAALYVDSVEIVSPYLPIGYGYSRPCNYLEIGPAMEACRLKDVLHGSIRHEYFYSEVTGQTESCLVYAPPGYDRDQLRLPVLYLQHGFGENEGSWVWQGRIGWMMDNFLSEKKVMPMLIVMADGMMSEDGDPEKKIIPSLFTKFLTQDLMPYVE
;
A
#
# COMPACT_ATOMS: atom_id res chain seq x y z
N LEU A 1 9.54 -12.85 26.20
CA LEU A 1 8.61 -13.95 25.94
C LEU A 1 8.58 -14.88 27.14
N LEU A 2 7.40 -15.29 27.57
CA LEU A 2 7.19 -16.29 28.60
C LEU A 2 6.53 -17.51 27.95
N GLU A 3 7.06 -18.70 28.19
CA GLU A 3 6.38 -19.92 27.80
C GLU A 3 5.20 -20.13 28.77
N VAL A 4 3.97 -20.09 28.26
CA VAL A 4 2.74 -20.25 29.06
C VAL A 4 2.22 -21.67 29.01
N GLU A 5 2.48 -22.37 27.92
CA GLU A 5 2.20 -23.80 27.72
C GLU A 5 3.29 -24.38 26.80
N ARG A 6 3.38 -25.70 26.71
CA ARG A 6 4.36 -26.33 25.84
C ARG A 6 4.23 -25.83 24.39
N ASN A 7 5.27 -25.18 23.89
CA ASN A 7 5.35 -24.57 22.56
C ASN A 7 4.44 -23.33 22.34
N LEU A 8 3.84 -22.78 23.40
CA LEU A 8 3.08 -21.55 23.34
C LEU A 8 3.82 -20.45 24.13
N TRP A 9 4.16 -19.39 23.43
CA TRP A 9 4.91 -18.26 23.98
C TRP A 9 4.04 -17.01 23.99
N GLU A 10 4.06 -16.27 25.08
CA GLU A 10 3.32 -15.02 25.26
C GLU A 10 4.27 -13.84 25.49
N VAL A 11 3.91 -12.70 24.92
CA VAL A 11 4.50 -11.41 25.25
C VAL A 11 3.38 -10.38 25.41
N LYS A 12 3.49 -9.53 26.43
CA LYS A 12 2.60 -8.38 26.65
C LYS A 12 3.40 -7.12 26.39
N LEU A 13 2.96 -6.34 25.42
CA LEU A 13 3.61 -5.08 25.02
C LEU A 13 2.63 -3.92 25.30
N PRO A 14 3.04 -2.88 26.04
CA PRO A 14 2.26 -1.66 26.19
C PRO A 14 2.39 -0.83 24.88
N LEU A 15 1.45 -1.01 23.96
CA LEU A 15 1.43 -0.29 22.70
C LEU A 15 0.29 0.72 22.70
N GLU A 16 0.57 1.95 22.28
CA GLU A 16 -0.45 2.95 22.00
C GLU A 16 -1.24 2.58 20.73
N PRO A 17 -2.45 3.12 20.53
CA PRO A 17 -3.18 2.93 19.28
C PRO A 17 -2.36 3.35 18.06
N GLY A 18 -2.27 2.47 17.05
CA GLY A 18 -1.48 2.74 15.85
C GLY A 18 -1.20 1.50 15.02
N PHE A 19 -0.42 1.71 13.98
CA PHE A 19 0.12 0.68 13.09
C PHE A 19 1.61 0.46 13.40
N TYR A 20 2.03 -0.81 13.56
CA TYR A 20 3.39 -1.17 13.93
C TYR A 20 3.88 -2.32 13.07
N TYR A 21 5.00 -2.15 12.39
CA TYR A 21 5.73 -3.29 11.83
C TYR A 21 6.30 -4.14 12.96
N ALA A 22 6.20 -5.47 12.81
CA ALA A 22 6.63 -6.45 13.81
C ALA A 22 7.66 -7.39 13.21
N ALA A 23 8.88 -7.38 13.77
CA ALA A 23 9.90 -8.36 13.44
C ALA A 23 9.88 -9.49 14.48
N LEU A 24 9.77 -10.72 14.01
CA LEU A 24 9.76 -11.92 14.82
C LEU A 24 11.07 -12.69 14.62
N TYR A 25 11.69 -13.11 15.72
CA TYR A 25 12.94 -13.87 15.68
C TYR A 25 12.77 -15.19 16.41
N VAL A 26 13.17 -16.29 15.76
CA VAL A 26 13.30 -17.62 16.35
C VAL A 26 14.76 -18.05 16.17
N ASP A 27 15.43 -18.35 17.27
CA ASP A 27 16.86 -18.71 17.30
C ASP A 27 17.74 -17.73 16.49
N SER A 28 17.49 -16.43 16.67
CA SER A 28 18.17 -15.33 15.96
C SER A 28 17.91 -15.23 14.46
N VAL A 29 16.98 -16.02 13.91
CA VAL A 29 16.54 -15.93 12.51
C VAL A 29 15.23 -15.16 12.46
N GLU A 30 15.18 -14.10 11.63
CA GLU A 30 13.94 -13.37 11.36
C GLU A 30 12.98 -14.25 10.56
N ILE A 31 11.74 -14.33 11.01
CA ILE A 31 10.68 -15.09 10.33
C ILE A 31 9.47 -14.20 10.07
N VAL A 32 8.70 -14.52 9.03
CA VAL A 32 7.37 -13.97 8.80
C VAL A 32 6.34 -15.02 9.23
N SER A 33 5.56 -14.69 10.25
CA SER A 33 4.54 -15.59 10.78
C SER A 33 3.26 -15.52 9.95
N PRO A 34 2.67 -16.66 9.54
CA PRO A 34 1.38 -16.69 8.87
C PRO A 34 0.21 -16.40 9.82
N TYR A 35 0.44 -16.35 11.13
CA TYR A 35 -0.58 -16.08 12.14
C TYR A 35 -0.77 -14.59 12.45
N LEU A 36 0.07 -13.73 11.89
CA LEU A 36 -0.06 -12.28 11.96
C LEU A 36 -0.31 -11.72 10.57
N PRO A 37 -0.95 -10.54 10.46
CA PRO A 37 -1.04 -9.85 9.18
C PRO A 37 0.33 -9.64 8.55
N ILE A 38 0.38 -9.83 7.21
CA ILE A 38 1.60 -9.66 6.43
C ILE A 38 1.43 -8.46 5.51
N GLY A 39 2.38 -7.56 5.55
CA GLY A 39 2.51 -6.39 4.68
C GLY A 39 3.88 -6.39 4.00
N TYR A 40 4.22 -5.25 3.40
CA TYR A 40 5.50 -5.02 2.77
C TYR A 40 6.13 -3.73 3.34
N GLY A 41 7.34 -3.83 3.83
CA GLY A 41 8.11 -2.73 4.38
C GLY A 41 9.58 -3.11 4.53
N TYR A 42 10.46 -2.13 4.61
CA TYR A 42 11.91 -2.38 4.66
C TYR A 42 12.42 -3.23 3.49
N SER A 43 11.83 -3.04 2.29
CA SER A 43 12.10 -3.78 1.05
C SER A 43 11.88 -5.31 1.13
N ARG A 44 11.00 -5.76 2.02
CA ARG A 44 10.67 -7.18 2.20
C ARG A 44 9.28 -7.40 2.81
N PRO A 45 8.69 -8.59 2.66
CA PRO A 45 7.52 -8.98 3.44
C PRO A 45 7.83 -8.92 4.94
N CYS A 46 6.91 -8.40 5.73
CA CYS A 46 7.02 -8.30 7.18
C CYS A 46 5.65 -8.41 7.84
N ASN A 47 5.64 -8.83 9.10
CA ASN A 47 4.40 -8.79 9.88
C ASN A 47 4.12 -7.37 10.38
N TYR A 48 2.84 -7.11 10.69
CA TYR A 48 2.44 -5.88 11.35
C TYR A 48 1.35 -6.12 12.40
N LEU A 49 1.17 -5.14 13.28
CA LEU A 49 0.14 -5.09 14.31
C LEU A 49 -0.69 -3.82 14.13
N GLU A 50 -1.99 -3.95 14.35
CA GLU A 50 -2.92 -2.83 14.38
C GLU A 50 -3.54 -2.74 15.76
N ILE A 51 -3.35 -1.62 16.45
CA ILE A 51 -3.78 -1.42 17.83
C ILE A 51 -4.82 -0.31 17.90
N GLY A 52 -5.96 -0.63 18.49
CA GLY A 52 -6.99 0.36 18.85
C GLY A 52 -7.88 0.82 17.68
N PRO A 53 -8.69 1.87 17.91
CA PRO A 53 -9.74 2.31 16.99
C PRO A 53 -9.23 3.13 15.79
N ALA A 54 -7.96 3.50 15.74
CA ALA A 54 -7.40 4.31 14.64
C ALA A 54 -7.62 3.66 13.26
N MET A 55 -7.72 2.33 13.22
CA MET A 55 -7.96 1.56 12.00
C MET A 55 -9.45 1.35 11.66
N GLU A 56 -10.37 1.96 12.40
CA GLU A 56 -11.82 1.77 12.17
C GLU A 56 -12.26 2.25 10.77
N ALA A 57 -11.65 3.32 10.26
CA ALA A 57 -11.91 3.81 8.92
C ALA A 57 -11.49 2.82 7.82
N CYS A 58 -10.52 1.94 8.12
CA CYS A 58 -9.97 0.95 7.20
C CYS A 58 -10.65 -0.43 7.32
N ARG A 59 -11.73 -0.56 8.09
CA ARG A 59 -12.49 -1.80 8.19
C ARG A 59 -13.47 -1.95 7.05
N LEU A 60 -13.64 -3.19 6.60
CA LEU A 60 -14.69 -3.52 5.63
C LEU A 60 -16.06 -3.28 6.27
N LYS A 61 -16.88 -2.41 5.67
CA LYS A 61 -18.24 -2.10 6.06
C LYS A 61 -19.21 -2.48 4.94
N ASP A 62 -20.49 -2.62 5.23
CA ASP A 62 -21.54 -2.88 4.26
C ASP A 62 -21.95 -1.56 3.56
N VAL A 63 -21.15 -1.15 2.58
CA VAL A 63 -21.33 0.05 1.76
C VAL A 63 -21.06 -0.30 0.29
N LEU A 64 -21.32 0.62 -0.63
CA LEU A 64 -20.90 0.44 -2.02
C LEU A 64 -19.36 0.46 -2.09
N HIS A 65 -18.81 -0.54 -2.78
CA HIS A 65 -17.36 -0.67 -2.93
C HIS A 65 -16.88 -0.24 -4.31
N GLY A 66 -15.76 0.44 -4.33
CA GLY A 66 -14.96 0.69 -5.52
C GLY A 66 -14.14 -0.54 -5.94
N SER A 67 -13.20 -0.35 -6.83
CA SER A 67 -12.31 -1.39 -7.32
C SER A 67 -10.85 -0.96 -7.24
N ILE A 68 -9.96 -1.91 -6.99
CA ILE A 68 -8.53 -1.74 -7.21
C ILE A 68 -8.20 -2.42 -8.53
N ARG A 69 -7.58 -1.68 -9.44
CA ARG A 69 -7.13 -2.14 -10.75
C ARG A 69 -5.62 -2.18 -10.76
N HIS A 70 -5.07 -3.19 -11.41
CA HIS A 70 -3.66 -3.26 -11.72
C HIS A 70 -3.48 -2.95 -13.21
N GLU A 71 -2.95 -1.77 -13.48
CA GLU A 71 -2.75 -1.25 -14.83
C GLU A 71 -1.29 -1.42 -15.25
N TYR A 72 -1.08 -1.71 -16.53
CA TYR A 72 0.25 -1.88 -17.12
C TYR A 72 0.40 -0.97 -18.32
N PHE A 73 1.54 -0.33 -18.44
CA PHE A 73 1.86 0.56 -19.57
C PHE A 73 3.36 0.56 -19.85
N TYR A 74 3.72 0.90 -21.08
CA TYR A 74 5.13 1.07 -21.42
C TYR A 74 5.59 2.46 -21.00
N SER A 75 6.71 2.53 -20.29
CA SER A 75 7.36 3.77 -19.87
C SER A 75 8.54 4.09 -20.79
N GLU A 76 8.50 5.24 -21.43
CA GLU A 76 9.65 5.73 -22.21
C GLU A 76 10.79 6.17 -21.31
N VAL A 77 10.50 6.60 -20.10
CA VAL A 77 11.50 7.06 -19.12
C VAL A 77 12.34 5.90 -18.58
N THR A 78 11.72 4.75 -18.34
CA THR A 78 12.42 3.56 -17.82
C THR A 78 12.78 2.57 -18.91
N GLY A 79 12.20 2.69 -20.11
CA GLY A 79 12.42 1.80 -21.23
C GLY A 79 11.81 0.40 -21.08
N GLN A 80 10.83 0.23 -20.17
CA GLN A 80 10.20 -1.06 -19.87
C GLN A 80 8.71 -0.93 -19.57
N THR A 81 8.03 -2.07 -19.43
CA THR A 81 6.65 -2.10 -18.96
C THR A 81 6.62 -1.87 -17.46
N GLU A 82 5.93 -0.83 -17.06
CA GLU A 82 5.67 -0.46 -15.67
C GLU A 82 4.24 -0.78 -15.28
N SER A 83 3.95 -0.68 -13.99
CA SER A 83 2.60 -0.87 -13.48
C SER A 83 2.24 0.16 -12.42
N CYS A 84 0.93 0.33 -12.22
CA CYS A 84 0.39 1.06 -11.09
C CYS A 84 -0.90 0.40 -10.60
N LEU A 85 -1.24 0.67 -9.34
CA LEU A 85 -2.54 0.32 -8.77
C LEU A 85 -3.42 1.55 -8.79
N VAL A 86 -4.67 1.37 -9.22
CA VAL A 86 -5.66 2.46 -9.31
C VAL A 86 -6.89 2.08 -8.51
N TYR A 87 -7.20 2.87 -7.46
CA TYR A 87 -8.52 2.82 -6.86
C TYR A 87 -9.49 3.64 -7.72
N ALA A 88 -10.58 3.01 -8.13
CA ALA A 88 -11.72 3.66 -8.80
C ALA A 88 -12.96 3.56 -7.90
N PRO A 89 -13.64 4.69 -7.59
CA PRO A 89 -14.78 4.69 -6.69
C PRO A 89 -16.00 3.95 -7.26
N PRO A 90 -16.98 3.59 -6.41
CA PRO A 90 -18.20 2.93 -6.87
C PRO A 90 -18.89 3.67 -7.99
N GLY A 91 -19.25 2.97 -9.06
CA GLY A 91 -19.95 3.52 -10.22
C GLY A 91 -19.08 4.20 -11.28
N TYR A 92 -17.77 4.26 -11.09
CA TYR A 92 -16.84 4.96 -11.99
C TYR A 92 -17.03 4.56 -13.48
N ASP A 93 -17.04 3.27 -13.81
CA ASP A 93 -17.17 2.80 -15.19
C ASP A 93 -18.56 3.03 -15.76
N ARG A 94 -19.59 2.78 -14.95
CA ARG A 94 -20.98 2.90 -15.37
C ARG A 94 -21.32 4.34 -15.74
N ASP A 95 -20.85 5.29 -14.94
CA ASP A 95 -21.29 6.67 -15.00
C ASP A 95 -20.33 7.55 -15.85
N GLN A 96 -19.26 6.96 -16.40
CA GLN A 96 -18.24 7.63 -17.23
C GLN A 96 -17.76 8.97 -16.63
N LEU A 97 -17.50 8.96 -15.33
CA LEU A 97 -17.18 10.15 -14.57
C LEU A 97 -15.76 10.64 -14.87
N ARG A 98 -15.63 11.97 -15.08
CA ARG A 98 -14.33 12.62 -14.98
C ARG A 98 -14.09 13.02 -13.54
N LEU A 99 -13.11 12.41 -12.92
CA LEU A 99 -12.79 12.59 -11.50
C LEU A 99 -11.40 13.20 -11.33
N PRO A 100 -11.18 13.96 -10.26
CA PRO A 100 -9.81 14.34 -9.87
C PRO A 100 -8.98 13.10 -9.57
N VAL A 101 -7.67 13.21 -9.78
CA VAL A 101 -6.69 12.14 -9.56
C VAL A 101 -5.80 12.52 -8.39
N LEU A 102 -5.67 11.63 -7.42
CA LEU A 102 -4.69 11.69 -6.35
C LEU A 102 -3.56 10.70 -6.63
N TYR A 103 -2.34 11.18 -6.80
CA TYR A 103 -1.15 10.34 -6.86
C TYR A 103 -0.62 10.12 -5.43
N LEU A 104 -0.76 8.88 -4.94
CA LEU A 104 -0.46 8.51 -3.55
C LEU A 104 0.81 7.67 -3.50
N GLN A 105 1.88 8.27 -2.99
CA GLN A 105 3.18 7.62 -2.90
C GLN A 105 3.33 6.85 -1.58
N HIS A 106 3.91 5.65 -1.66
CA HIS A 106 4.29 4.84 -0.51
C HIS A 106 5.55 5.36 0.20
N GLY A 107 5.86 4.82 1.39
CA GLY A 107 7.07 5.15 2.16
C GLY A 107 8.32 4.50 1.60
N PHE A 108 9.50 4.99 2.03
CA PHE A 108 10.79 4.39 1.65
C PHE A 108 10.87 2.92 2.10
N GLY A 109 11.26 2.03 1.18
CA GLY A 109 11.31 0.59 1.43
C GLY A 109 9.96 -0.12 1.39
N GLU A 110 8.91 0.55 0.91
CA GLU A 110 7.61 -0.02 0.59
C GLU A 110 7.45 -0.16 -0.93
N ASN A 111 6.24 -0.46 -1.42
CA ASN A 111 5.90 -0.53 -2.84
C ASN A 111 4.47 -0.03 -3.08
N GLU A 112 4.03 -0.03 -4.34
CA GLU A 112 2.69 0.43 -4.77
C GLU A 112 1.55 -0.31 -4.07
N GLY A 113 1.77 -1.54 -3.60
CA GLY A 113 0.77 -2.34 -2.89
C GLY A 113 0.54 -1.95 -1.43
N SER A 114 1.42 -1.18 -0.82
CA SER A 114 1.39 -0.90 0.62
C SER A 114 0.11 -0.17 1.06
N TRP A 115 -0.35 0.80 0.29
CA TRP A 115 -1.61 1.50 0.57
C TRP A 115 -2.84 0.61 0.37
N VAL A 116 -2.77 -0.36 -0.55
CA VAL A 116 -3.88 -1.28 -0.83
C VAL A 116 -3.98 -2.36 0.24
N TRP A 117 -2.88 -3.04 0.56
CA TRP A 117 -2.90 -4.20 1.44
C TRP A 117 -2.95 -3.82 2.91
N GLN A 118 -1.90 -3.18 3.41
CA GLN A 118 -1.82 -2.82 4.81
C GLN A 118 -2.54 -1.50 5.12
N GLY A 119 -2.55 -0.54 4.19
CA GLY A 119 -3.29 0.72 4.32
C GLY A 119 -4.78 0.60 4.05
N ARG A 120 -5.23 -0.42 3.30
CA ARG A 120 -6.64 -0.68 2.96
C ARG A 120 -7.35 0.55 2.39
N ILE A 121 -6.66 1.29 1.53
CA ILE A 121 -7.13 2.57 0.97
C ILE A 121 -8.51 2.43 0.29
N GLY A 122 -8.79 1.29 -0.35
CA GLY A 122 -10.09 1.01 -0.96
C GLY A 122 -11.22 1.07 0.07
N TRP A 123 -11.12 0.30 1.15
CA TRP A 123 -12.14 0.29 2.20
C TRP A 123 -12.26 1.64 2.91
N MET A 124 -11.14 2.31 3.14
CA MET A 124 -11.12 3.65 3.74
C MET A 124 -11.90 4.65 2.86
N MET A 125 -11.63 4.65 1.57
CA MET A 125 -12.30 5.55 0.62
C MET A 125 -13.79 5.23 0.48
N ASP A 126 -14.15 3.94 0.38
CA ASP A 126 -15.55 3.50 0.31
C ASP A 126 -16.34 3.98 1.54
N ASN A 127 -15.75 3.81 2.74
CA ASN A 127 -16.35 4.28 3.99
C ASN A 127 -16.52 5.81 4.01
N PHE A 128 -15.47 6.55 3.64
CA PHE A 128 -15.54 8.01 3.63
C PHE A 128 -16.50 8.55 2.57
N LEU A 129 -16.60 7.90 1.41
CA LEU A 129 -17.59 8.25 0.38
C LEU A 129 -19.00 8.03 0.88
N SER A 130 -19.28 6.88 1.52
CA SER A 130 -20.60 6.59 2.10
C SER A 130 -21.01 7.59 3.20
N GLU A 131 -20.03 8.06 3.97
CA GLU A 131 -20.20 9.07 5.03
C GLU A 131 -20.17 10.52 4.48
N LYS A 132 -19.99 10.71 3.16
CA LYS A 132 -19.86 12.02 2.49
C LYS A 132 -18.73 12.90 3.07
N LYS A 133 -17.68 12.28 3.56
CA LYS A 133 -16.50 12.97 4.12
C LYS A 133 -15.48 13.35 3.06
N VAL A 134 -15.51 12.69 1.90
CA VAL A 134 -14.62 12.96 0.76
C VAL A 134 -15.43 13.02 -0.52
N MET A 135 -14.89 13.69 -1.53
CA MET A 135 -15.42 13.66 -2.90
C MET A 135 -14.89 12.42 -3.64
N PRO A 136 -15.63 11.90 -4.63
CA PRO A 136 -15.11 10.82 -5.48
C PRO A 136 -13.85 11.25 -6.21
N MET A 137 -12.84 10.38 -6.24
CA MET A 137 -11.58 10.60 -6.94
C MET A 137 -10.94 9.25 -7.34
N LEU A 138 -10.11 9.28 -8.35
CA LEU A 138 -9.17 8.19 -8.63
C LEU A 138 -7.97 8.32 -7.68
N ILE A 139 -7.42 7.20 -7.22
CA ILE A 139 -6.16 7.20 -6.47
C ILE A 139 -5.19 6.28 -7.18
N VAL A 140 -4.08 6.84 -7.62
CA VAL A 140 -3.03 6.15 -8.38
C VAL A 140 -1.82 5.94 -7.49
N MET A 141 -1.36 4.70 -7.41
CA MET A 141 -0.24 4.27 -6.59
C MET A 141 0.76 3.53 -7.48
N ALA A 142 1.97 4.03 -7.56
CA ALA A 142 3.05 3.42 -8.33
C ALA A 142 4.28 3.19 -7.45
N ASP A 143 5.15 2.27 -7.85
CA ASP A 143 6.43 2.07 -7.15
C ASP A 143 7.37 3.25 -7.40
N GLY A 144 7.77 3.92 -6.34
CA GLY A 144 8.73 5.03 -6.39
C GLY A 144 10.16 4.62 -6.05
N MET A 145 10.41 3.33 -5.79
CA MET A 145 11.74 2.80 -5.48
C MET A 145 12.55 2.54 -6.75
N MET A 146 12.58 3.52 -7.66
CA MET A 146 13.21 3.40 -8.96
C MET A 146 14.74 3.56 -8.90
N SER A 147 15.44 2.70 -9.64
CA SER A 147 16.90 2.73 -9.83
C SER A 147 17.22 2.60 -11.32
N GLU A 148 18.45 2.93 -11.73
CA GLU A 148 18.89 2.65 -13.10
C GLU A 148 19.07 1.16 -13.31
N ASP A 149 18.74 0.70 -14.53
CA ASP A 149 18.99 -0.66 -14.95
C ASP A 149 20.49 -0.98 -14.91
N GLY A 150 20.81 -2.13 -14.28
CA GLY A 150 22.20 -2.58 -14.16
C GLY A 150 22.98 -1.94 -13.01
N ASP A 151 22.38 -1.06 -12.20
CA ASP A 151 23.02 -0.57 -10.97
C ASP A 151 23.07 -1.71 -9.92
N PRO A 152 24.27 -2.25 -9.59
CA PRO A 152 24.40 -3.34 -8.62
C PRO A 152 24.02 -2.93 -7.21
N GLU A 153 24.06 -1.64 -6.89
CA GLU A 153 23.71 -1.10 -5.60
C GLU A 153 22.22 -0.71 -5.49
N LYS A 154 21.49 -0.73 -6.64
CA LYS A 154 20.07 -0.34 -6.74
C LYS A 154 19.77 0.97 -6.00
N LYS A 155 20.59 1.97 -6.23
CA LYS A 155 20.40 3.30 -5.65
C LYS A 155 19.10 3.90 -6.14
N ILE A 156 18.25 4.28 -5.20
CA ILE A 156 17.00 4.96 -5.52
C ILE A 156 17.28 6.35 -6.04
N ILE A 157 16.68 6.67 -7.20
CA ILE A 157 16.88 7.95 -7.88
C ILE A 157 15.56 8.73 -7.89
N PRO A 158 15.33 9.65 -6.93
CA PRO A 158 14.07 10.40 -6.86
C PRO A 158 13.74 11.21 -8.12
N SER A 159 14.77 11.69 -8.83
CA SER A 159 14.58 12.42 -10.08
C SER A 159 14.09 11.52 -11.24
N LEU A 160 14.41 10.23 -11.22
CA LEU A 160 13.90 9.25 -12.17
C LEU A 160 12.40 9.05 -11.93
N PHE A 161 12.00 8.85 -10.68
CA PHE A 161 10.58 8.77 -10.32
C PHE A 161 9.80 10.03 -10.70
N THR A 162 10.37 11.23 -10.48
CA THR A 162 9.72 12.47 -10.88
C THR A 162 9.48 12.53 -12.40
N LYS A 163 10.46 12.13 -13.21
CA LYS A 163 10.29 12.05 -14.67
C LYS A 163 9.23 11.04 -15.05
N PHE A 164 9.31 9.82 -14.52
CA PHE A 164 8.33 8.77 -14.75
C PHE A 164 6.91 9.24 -14.39
N LEU A 165 6.72 9.83 -13.22
CA LEU A 165 5.44 10.35 -12.79
C LEU A 165 4.86 11.37 -13.78
N THR A 166 5.69 12.36 -14.20
CA THR A 166 5.19 13.50 -14.98
C THR A 166 5.17 13.26 -16.49
N GLN A 167 5.99 12.37 -17.01
CA GLN A 167 6.12 12.15 -18.46
C GLN A 167 5.40 10.89 -18.94
N ASP A 168 5.21 9.90 -18.07
CA ASP A 168 4.58 8.64 -18.44
C ASP A 168 3.30 8.35 -17.66
N LEU A 169 3.36 8.30 -16.31
CA LEU A 169 2.23 7.86 -15.49
C LEU A 169 1.05 8.85 -15.54
N MET A 170 1.28 10.14 -15.35
CA MET A 170 0.22 11.15 -15.42
C MET A 170 -0.43 11.19 -16.81
N PRO A 171 0.32 11.28 -17.93
CA PRO A 171 -0.28 11.23 -19.26
C PRO A 171 -1.03 9.93 -19.57
N TYR A 172 -0.65 8.81 -18.98
CA TYR A 172 -1.34 7.54 -19.14
C TYR A 172 -2.71 7.52 -18.44
N VAL A 173 -2.80 8.14 -17.25
CA VAL A 173 -4.01 8.11 -16.41
C VAL A 173 -5.03 9.17 -16.81
N GLU A 174 -4.62 10.37 -17.22
CA GLU A 174 -5.45 11.55 -17.50
C GLU A 174 -5.87 11.63 -18.97
#